data_cecb55a27bb8843bd02e1ceda4918a1d
#
_entry.id   cecb55a27bb8843bd02e1ceda4918a1d
#
_cell.length_a   1.000
_cell.length_b   1.000
_cell.length_c   1.000
_cell.angle_alpha   90.00
_cell.angle_beta   90.00
_cell.angle_gamma   90.00
#
_symmetry.space_group_name_H-M   'P 1'
#
loop_
_entity.id
_entity.type
_entity.pdbx_description
1 polymer ?
#
loop_
_entity_poly.entity_id
_entity_poly.type
_entity_poly.pdbx_seq_one_letter_code
_entity_poly.pdbx_strand_id
1 'polypeptide(L)'
;MNASAEAALYSILRLRMIETQLRERGIKDERVLAAMTRVPRHEFTPEAFRNQAYADHPSPIGEGQTISQPYMVALMLEALALSPGDNVMEVGTGSGYVTALLAELTKHVVSVERHAVLADTAREVLTRLGYTNAIVIADDGTLGLPESAPYDAIMVSAAAAEVPPALLAQLAEGGRMIIPIGPPDAQQLQLIRMRGGHPETTWRETCRFVPLVPGMGLRS
;
A
#
# COMPACT_ATOMS: atom_id res chain seq x y z
N MET A 1 -17.08 24.55 9.15
CA MET A 1 -18.07 23.45 8.96
C MET A 1 -18.21 22.73 10.28
N ASN A 2 -19.39 22.21 10.63
CA ASN A 2 -19.48 21.33 11.78
C ASN A 2 -18.99 19.92 11.39
N ALA A 3 -18.59 19.09 12.38
CA ALA A 3 -18.02 17.76 12.15
C ALA A 3 -18.92 16.82 11.29
N SER A 4 -20.26 16.95 11.42
CA SER A 4 -21.21 16.14 10.65
C SER A 4 -21.23 16.54 9.15
N ALA A 5 -21.13 17.81 8.83
CA ALA A 5 -21.08 18.29 7.45
C ALA A 5 -19.75 17.93 6.78
N GLU A 6 -18.67 17.96 7.53
CA GLU A 6 -17.35 17.55 7.06
C GLU A 6 -17.29 16.04 6.76
N ALA A 7 -17.81 15.20 7.66
CA ALA A 7 -17.91 13.77 7.43
C ALA A 7 -18.77 13.42 6.21
N ALA A 8 -19.89 14.13 6.00
CA ALA A 8 -20.72 13.96 4.82
C ALA A 8 -19.98 14.34 3.52
N LEU A 9 -19.23 15.45 3.55
CA LEU A 9 -18.42 15.88 2.41
C LEU A 9 -17.38 14.83 2.02
N TYR A 10 -16.61 14.32 2.99
CA TYR A 10 -15.60 13.29 2.71
C TYR A 10 -16.22 11.99 2.21
N SER A 11 -17.41 11.63 2.66
CA SER A 11 -18.15 10.48 2.13
C SER A 11 -18.52 10.65 0.66
N ILE A 12 -19.02 11.83 0.27
CA ILE A 12 -19.34 12.16 -1.13
C ILE A 12 -18.07 12.13 -2.00
N LEU A 13 -16.99 12.75 -1.55
CA LEU A 13 -15.72 12.79 -2.29
C LEU A 13 -15.15 11.38 -2.49
N ARG A 14 -15.23 10.53 -1.47
CA ARG A 14 -14.80 9.13 -1.54
C ARG A 14 -15.60 8.33 -2.57
N LEU A 15 -16.93 8.42 -2.53
CA LEU A 15 -17.78 7.75 -3.52
C LEU A 15 -17.50 8.24 -4.94
N ARG A 16 -17.31 9.54 -5.13
CA ARG A 16 -16.91 10.10 -6.43
C ARG A 16 -15.58 9.53 -6.90
N MET A 17 -14.57 9.46 -6.02
CA MET A 17 -13.27 8.82 -6.33
C MET A 17 -13.47 7.38 -6.82
N ILE A 18 -14.29 6.57 -6.13
CA ILE A 18 -14.56 5.18 -6.52
C ILE A 18 -15.14 5.11 -7.94
N GLU A 19 -16.16 5.93 -8.24
CA GLU A 19 -16.82 5.87 -9.56
C GLU A 19 -15.93 6.42 -10.67
N THR A 20 -15.44 7.67 -10.52
CA THR A 20 -14.81 8.38 -11.64
C THR A 20 -13.32 8.09 -11.82
N GLN A 21 -12.62 7.70 -10.75
CA GLN A 21 -11.17 7.46 -10.82
C GLN A 21 -10.81 5.98 -10.84
N LEU A 22 -11.69 5.09 -10.34
CA LEU A 22 -11.40 3.66 -10.28
C LEU A 22 -12.26 2.86 -11.26
N ARG A 23 -13.60 2.86 -11.12
CA ARG A 23 -14.48 2.06 -12.00
C ARG A 23 -14.39 2.50 -13.46
N GLU A 24 -14.49 3.78 -13.77
CA GLU A 24 -14.40 4.29 -15.14
C GLU A 24 -13.02 4.02 -15.78
N ARG A 25 -11.97 3.81 -14.96
CA ARG A 25 -10.63 3.45 -15.42
C ARG A 25 -10.36 1.94 -15.43
N GLY A 26 -11.38 1.12 -15.19
CA GLY A 26 -11.31 -0.32 -15.39
C GLY A 26 -10.96 -1.16 -14.16
N ILE A 27 -10.96 -0.60 -12.94
CA ILE A 27 -10.90 -1.40 -11.72
C ILE A 27 -12.24 -2.12 -11.53
N LYS A 28 -12.20 -3.45 -11.42
CA LYS A 28 -13.38 -4.33 -11.41
C LYS A 28 -13.53 -5.19 -10.16
N ASP A 29 -12.46 -5.32 -9.36
CA ASP A 29 -12.55 -6.11 -8.12
C ASP A 29 -13.41 -5.39 -7.10
N GLU A 30 -14.64 -5.90 -6.91
CA GLU A 30 -15.63 -5.32 -5.99
C GLU A 30 -15.15 -5.36 -4.53
N ARG A 31 -14.27 -6.27 -4.15
CA ARG A 31 -13.68 -6.31 -2.81
C ARG A 31 -12.72 -5.15 -2.59
N VAL A 32 -11.89 -4.86 -3.60
CA VAL A 32 -10.99 -3.69 -3.58
C VAL A 32 -11.81 -2.40 -3.53
N LEU A 33 -12.81 -2.25 -4.40
CA LEU A 33 -13.68 -1.07 -4.42
C LEU A 33 -14.43 -0.89 -3.09
N ALA A 34 -14.94 -1.98 -2.51
CA ALA A 34 -15.60 -1.95 -1.21
C ALA A 34 -14.64 -1.57 -0.06
N ALA A 35 -13.42 -2.10 -0.04
CA ALA A 35 -12.40 -1.71 0.93
C ALA A 35 -12.08 -0.21 0.82
N MET A 36 -11.83 0.30 -0.38
CA MET A 36 -11.56 1.72 -0.61
C MET A 36 -12.76 2.62 -0.32
N THR A 37 -13.99 2.08 -0.37
CA THR A 37 -15.20 2.79 0.07
C THR A 37 -15.28 2.88 1.59
N ARG A 38 -14.83 1.84 2.33
CA ARG A 38 -14.85 1.82 3.81
C ARG A 38 -13.72 2.65 4.41
N VAL A 39 -12.49 2.49 3.93
CA VAL A 39 -11.30 3.12 4.51
C VAL A 39 -11.30 4.64 4.26
N PRO A 40 -11.32 5.46 5.32
CA PRO A 40 -11.39 6.93 5.20
C PRO A 40 -10.00 7.52 4.88
N ARG A 41 -9.64 7.60 3.60
CA ARG A 41 -8.32 8.05 3.13
C ARG A 41 -7.87 9.38 3.73
N HIS A 42 -8.80 10.32 3.99
CA HIS A 42 -8.51 11.62 4.60
C HIS A 42 -7.95 11.52 6.02
N GLU A 43 -8.21 10.42 6.76
CA GLU A 43 -7.63 10.17 8.07
C GLU A 43 -6.14 9.80 8.02
N PHE A 44 -5.66 9.33 6.85
CA PHE A 44 -4.27 9.01 6.57
C PHE A 44 -3.53 10.13 5.85
N THR A 45 -4.16 11.29 5.70
CA THR A 45 -3.61 12.45 5.00
C THR A 45 -3.38 13.57 6.02
N PRO A 46 -2.19 14.21 6.05
CA PRO A 46 -1.96 15.35 6.92
C PRO A 46 -3.00 16.44 6.76
N GLU A 47 -3.35 17.14 7.83
CA GLU A 47 -4.45 18.12 7.87
C GLU A 47 -4.35 19.17 6.74
N ALA A 48 -3.16 19.64 6.45
CA ALA A 48 -2.91 20.62 5.38
C ALA A 48 -3.32 20.13 3.97
N PHE A 49 -3.42 18.80 3.76
CA PHE A 49 -3.74 18.18 2.47
C PHE A 49 -5.06 17.41 2.48
N ARG A 50 -5.81 17.38 3.58
CA ARG A 50 -7.07 16.62 3.71
C ARG A 50 -8.12 16.98 2.68
N ASN A 51 -8.19 18.24 2.27
CA ASN A 51 -9.10 18.72 1.22
C ASN A 51 -8.83 18.09 -0.15
N GLN A 52 -7.62 17.55 -0.38
CA GLN A 52 -7.19 16.87 -1.61
C GLN A 52 -7.06 15.35 -1.43
N ALA A 53 -7.45 14.78 -0.28
CA ALA A 53 -7.25 13.37 0.03
C ALA A 53 -7.87 12.41 -1.00
N TYR A 54 -8.91 12.83 -1.69
CA TYR A 54 -9.64 12.04 -2.70
C TYR A 54 -9.37 12.49 -4.15
N ALA A 55 -8.37 13.37 -4.35
CA ALA A 55 -7.93 13.76 -5.69
C ALA A 55 -7.03 12.67 -6.32
N ASP A 56 -7.02 12.60 -7.66
CA ASP A 56 -6.31 11.54 -8.41
C ASP A 56 -4.81 11.83 -8.57
N HIS A 57 -4.14 12.09 -7.47
CA HIS A 57 -2.69 12.31 -7.42
C HIS A 57 -2.11 11.87 -6.06
N PRO A 58 -0.78 11.62 -5.98
CA PRO A 58 -0.10 11.42 -4.70
C PRO A 58 -0.08 12.72 -3.88
N SER A 59 -0.08 12.60 -2.54
CA SER A 59 -0.01 13.75 -1.64
C SER A 59 1.09 13.57 -0.59
N PRO A 60 1.80 14.64 -0.16
CA PRO A 60 2.86 14.55 0.83
C PRO A 60 2.36 14.04 2.19
N ILE A 61 3.20 13.24 2.87
CA ILE A 61 2.93 12.72 4.22
C ILE A 61 4.08 12.98 5.21
N GLY A 62 5.08 13.76 4.84
CA GLY A 62 6.30 13.98 5.61
C GLY A 62 7.46 13.09 5.14
N GLU A 63 8.65 13.29 5.70
CA GLU A 63 9.88 12.52 5.41
C GLU A 63 10.21 12.42 3.90
N GLY A 64 9.78 13.36 3.07
CA GLY A 64 9.90 13.29 1.62
C GLY A 64 9.03 12.21 0.97
N GLN A 65 8.11 11.60 1.72
CA GLN A 65 7.24 10.52 1.25
C GLN A 65 5.84 11.01 0.87
N THR A 66 5.09 10.16 0.17
CA THR A 66 3.73 10.47 -0.28
C THR A 66 2.78 9.31 -0.04
N ILE A 67 1.51 9.62 0.23
CA ILE A 67 0.42 8.66 0.04
C ILE A 67 0.18 8.52 -1.46
N SER A 68 0.22 7.31 -2.00
CA SER A 68 0.14 7.04 -3.43
C SER A 68 -1.22 7.44 -4.03
N GLN A 69 -1.25 7.73 -5.34
CA GLN A 69 -2.46 8.00 -6.10
C GLN A 69 -3.51 6.88 -5.91
N PRO A 70 -4.79 7.20 -5.69
CA PRO A 70 -5.83 6.20 -5.46
C PRO A 70 -5.92 5.12 -6.53
N TYR A 71 -5.87 5.50 -7.81
CA TYR A 71 -5.90 4.56 -8.93
C TYR A 71 -4.74 3.55 -8.88
N MET A 72 -3.52 4.03 -8.59
CA MET A 72 -2.35 3.16 -8.52
C MET A 72 -2.47 2.13 -7.39
N VAL A 73 -2.97 2.57 -6.23
CA VAL A 73 -3.24 1.65 -5.10
C VAL A 73 -4.27 0.60 -5.47
N ALA A 74 -5.40 1.00 -6.09
CA ALA A 74 -6.44 0.08 -6.52
C ALA A 74 -5.92 -0.95 -7.53
N LEU A 75 -5.15 -0.49 -8.52
CA LEU A 75 -4.53 -1.35 -9.54
C LEU A 75 -3.59 -2.40 -8.93
N MET A 76 -2.78 -2.00 -7.96
CA MET A 76 -1.86 -2.92 -7.27
C MET A 76 -2.63 -3.96 -6.44
N LEU A 77 -3.66 -3.55 -5.70
CA LEU A 77 -4.50 -4.45 -4.91
C LEU A 77 -5.27 -5.44 -5.80
N GLU A 78 -5.85 -4.97 -6.90
CA GLU A 78 -6.55 -5.82 -7.87
C GLU A 78 -5.59 -6.84 -8.52
N ALA A 79 -4.38 -6.41 -8.91
CA ALA A 79 -3.38 -7.30 -9.50
C ALA A 79 -2.91 -8.38 -8.53
N LEU A 80 -2.84 -8.11 -7.23
CA LEU A 80 -2.51 -9.08 -6.20
C LEU A 80 -3.61 -10.13 -6.02
N ALA A 81 -4.86 -9.85 -6.38
CA ALA A 81 -6.00 -10.78 -6.26
C ALA A 81 -6.03 -11.46 -4.86
N LEU A 82 -6.05 -10.65 -3.81
CA LEU A 82 -5.93 -11.09 -2.42
C LEU A 82 -7.10 -11.98 -1.99
N SER A 83 -6.83 -12.98 -1.16
CA SER A 83 -7.82 -13.83 -0.52
C SER A 83 -7.99 -13.48 0.97
N PRO A 84 -9.19 -13.66 1.56
CA PRO A 84 -9.42 -13.34 2.97
C PRO A 84 -8.49 -14.06 3.96
N GLY A 85 -7.96 -15.23 3.61
CA GLY A 85 -7.06 -16.02 4.44
C GLY A 85 -5.57 -15.66 4.30
N ASP A 86 -5.21 -14.79 3.37
CA ASP A 86 -3.82 -14.48 3.06
C ASP A 86 -3.05 -13.87 4.22
N ASN A 87 -1.79 -14.28 4.37
CA ASN A 87 -0.76 -13.63 5.16
C ASN A 87 0.01 -12.66 4.25
N VAL A 88 -0.08 -11.36 4.54
CA VAL A 88 0.40 -10.32 3.63
C VAL A 88 1.48 -9.48 4.27
N MET A 89 2.55 -9.23 3.51
CA MET A 89 3.55 -8.22 3.85
C MET A 89 3.40 -6.98 2.97
N GLU A 90 3.49 -5.82 3.59
CA GLU A 90 3.66 -4.53 2.93
C GLU A 90 5.07 -3.99 3.20
N VAL A 91 5.72 -3.45 2.18
CA VAL A 91 6.97 -2.70 2.30
C VAL A 91 6.71 -1.24 1.90
N GLY A 92 6.94 -0.34 2.86
CA GLY A 92 6.62 1.08 2.73
C GLY A 92 5.22 1.42 3.26
N THR A 93 5.02 1.31 4.58
CA THR A 93 3.77 1.67 5.27
C THR A 93 3.31 3.10 4.97
N GLY A 94 4.25 4.05 4.95
CA GLY A 94 3.98 5.46 4.78
C GLY A 94 2.95 5.97 5.80
N SER A 95 1.79 6.42 5.29
CA SER A 95 0.69 6.89 6.14
C SER A 95 -0.12 5.77 6.81
N GLY A 96 0.01 4.50 6.38
CA GLY A 96 -0.82 3.38 6.80
C GLY A 96 -2.11 3.17 6.00
N TYR A 97 -2.35 3.97 4.95
CA TYR A 97 -3.57 3.84 4.13
C TYR A 97 -3.65 2.49 3.40
N VAL A 98 -2.57 2.08 2.76
CA VAL A 98 -2.51 0.78 2.06
C VAL A 98 -2.55 -0.35 3.07
N THR A 99 -1.88 -0.21 4.23
CA THR A 99 -1.96 -1.17 5.35
C THR A 99 -3.41 -1.41 5.78
N ALA A 100 -4.21 -0.34 5.93
CA ALA A 100 -5.63 -0.43 6.25
C ALA A 100 -6.44 -1.16 5.16
N LEU A 101 -6.18 -0.87 3.88
CA LEU A 101 -6.83 -1.56 2.76
C LEU A 101 -6.49 -3.06 2.73
N LEU A 102 -5.23 -3.41 2.96
CA LEU A 102 -4.79 -4.80 3.08
C LEU A 102 -5.50 -5.50 4.25
N ALA A 103 -5.61 -4.82 5.39
CA ALA A 103 -6.32 -5.33 6.58
C ALA A 103 -7.82 -5.57 6.35
N GLU A 104 -8.48 -4.76 5.48
CA GLU A 104 -9.87 -4.97 5.04
C GLU A 104 -10.02 -6.19 4.12
N LEU A 105 -8.96 -6.57 3.41
CA LEU A 105 -9.00 -7.60 2.36
C LEU A 105 -8.51 -8.97 2.85
N THR A 106 -7.71 -9.01 3.95
CA THR A 106 -6.97 -10.20 4.36
C THR A 106 -7.00 -10.44 5.87
N LYS A 107 -6.54 -11.61 6.29
CA LYS A 107 -6.56 -12.02 7.70
C LYS A 107 -5.49 -11.35 8.53
N HIS A 108 -4.28 -11.18 7.98
CA HIS A 108 -3.11 -10.67 8.70
C HIS A 108 -2.21 -9.86 7.78
N VAL A 109 -1.79 -8.70 8.27
CA VAL A 109 -0.89 -7.79 7.56
C VAL A 109 0.29 -7.44 8.44
N VAL A 110 1.50 -7.62 7.91
CA VAL A 110 2.71 -7.05 8.49
C VAL A 110 3.22 -5.97 7.54
N SER A 111 3.39 -4.75 8.02
CA SER A 111 3.86 -3.61 7.23
C SER A 111 5.17 -3.10 7.80
N VAL A 112 6.16 -2.89 6.93
CA VAL A 112 7.51 -2.45 7.30
C VAL A 112 7.76 -1.05 6.77
N GLU A 113 8.20 -0.14 7.64
CA GLU A 113 8.48 1.26 7.34
C GLU A 113 9.87 1.66 7.86
N ARG A 114 10.70 2.24 6.98
CA ARG A 114 12.05 2.67 7.36
C ARG A 114 12.10 3.95 8.20
N HIS A 115 11.09 4.83 8.05
CA HIS A 115 10.98 6.08 8.82
C HIS A 115 10.16 5.84 10.09
N ALA A 116 10.83 5.79 11.25
CA ALA A 116 10.18 5.52 12.54
C ALA A 116 9.01 6.48 12.83
N VAL A 117 9.15 7.77 12.46
CA VAL A 117 8.10 8.78 12.61
C VAL A 117 6.83 8.42 11.83
N LEU A 118 6.98 7.95 10.59
CA LEU A 118 5.83 7.50 9.77
C LEU A 118 5.24 6.21 10.34
N ALA A 119 6.07 5.26 10.75
CA ALA A 119 5.61 4.03 11.37
C ALA A 119 4.77 4.31 12.64
N ASP A 120 5.22 5.21 13.51
CA ASP A 120 4.50 5.60 14.72
C ASP A 120 3.17 6.28 14.38
N THR A 121 3.17 7.24 13.45
CA THR A 121 1.96 7.91 12.97
C THR A 121 0.96 6.90 12.38
N ALA A 122 1.44 5.96 11.55
CA ALA A 122 0.58 4.93 10.96
C ALA A 122 -0.06 4.03 12.04
N ARG A 123 0.71 3.60 13.05
CA ARG A 123 0.18 2.82 14.19
C ARG A 123 -0.93 3.55 14.94
N GLU A 124 -0.74 4.84 15.20
CA GLU A 124 -1.74 5.68 15.88
C GLU A 124 -3.04 5.73 15.06
N VAL A 125 -2.97 5.99 13.76
CA VAL A 125 -4.14 6.08 12.88
C VAL A 125 -4.84 4.72 12.78
N LEU A 126 -4.11 3.64 12.54
CA LEU A 126 -4.65 2.28 12.43
C LEU A 126 -5.34 1.85 13.74
N THR A 127 -4.71 2.10 14.89
CA THR A 127 -5.29 1.80 16.20
C THR A 127 -6.58 2.60 16.45
N ARG A 128 -6.57 3.90 16.14
CA ARG A 128 -7.74 4.78 16.29
C ARG A 128 -8.90 4.35 15.40
N LEU A 129 -8.61 3.79 14.22
CA LEU A 129 -9.62 3.27 13.28
C LEU A 129 -10.01 1.81 13.56
N GLY A 130 -9.43 1.16 14.58
CA GLY A 130 -9.81 -0.17 15.05
C GLY A 130 -9.20 -1.34 14.27
N TYR A 131 -8.13 -1.13 13.50
CA TYR A 131 -7.43 -2.22 12.83
C TYR A 131 -6.56 -3.00 13.81
N THR A 132 -6.96 -4.25 14.11
CA THR A 132 -6.26 -5.15 15.05
C THR A 132 -5.50 -6.27 14.36
N ASN A 133 -5.69 -6.43 13.06
CA ASN A 133 -5.06 -7.46 12.22
C ASN A 133 -3.90 -6.93 11.36
N ALA A 134 -3.43 -5.71 11.64
CA ALA A 134 -2.29 -5.08 10.99
C ALA A 134 -1.22 -4.72 12.03
N ILE A 135 0.02 -5.12 11.76
CA ILE A 135 1.20 -4.81 12.59
C ILE A 135 2.14 -3.95 11.75
N VAL A 136 2.54 -2.80 12.28
CA VAL A 136 3.53 -1.93 11.64
C VAL A 136 4.87 -2.04 12.39
N ILE A 137 5.95 -2.31 11.65
CA ILE A 137 7.30 -2.45 12.17
C ILE A 137 8.18 -1.37 11.55
N ALA A 138 8.96 -0.67 12.40
CA ALA A 138 9.97 0.27 11.94
C ALA A 138 11.27 -0.51 11.69
N ASP A 139 11.59 -0.79 10.41
CA ASP A 139 12.78 -1.57 10.01
C ASP A 139 13.10 -1.37 8.52
N ASP A 140 14.17 -2.01 8.05
CA ASP A 140 14.57 -2.06 6.65
C ASP A 140 13.69 -3.02 5.85
N GLY A 141 12.72 -2.50 5.14
CA GLY A 141 11.80 -3.29 4.31
C GLY A 141 12.45 -4.04 3.15
N THR A 142 13.69 -3.71 2.75
CA THR A 142 14.40 -4.45 1.68
C THR A 142 14.78 -5.86 2.10
N LEU A 143 14.88 -6.09 3.41
CA LEU A 143 15.18 -7.39 4.00
C LEU A 143 13.93 -8.25 4.24
N GLY A 144 12.74 -7.64 4.12
CA GLY A 144 11.47 -8.25 4.51
C GLY A 144 11.37 -8.48 6.01
N LEU A 145 10.61 -9.49 6.41
CA LEU A 145 10.44 -9.92 7.80
C LEU A 145 10.38 -11.46 7.87
N PRO A 146 11.53 -12.14 7.88
CA PRO A 146 11.61 -13.61 7.78
C PRO A 146 10.85 -14.36 8.88
N GLU A 147 10.73 -13.79 10.08
CA GLU A 147 10.05 -14.39 11.24
C GLU A 147 8.52 -14.50 11.04
N SER A 148 7.94 -13.75 10.11
CA SER A 148 6.52 -13.82 9.78
C SER A 148 6.25 -14.49 8.41
N ALA A 149 7.32 -14.90 7.70
CA ALA A 149 7.22 -15.61 6.42
C ALA A 149 6.75 -17.09 6.66
N PRO A 150 6.21 -17.79 5.62
CA PRO A 150 6.05 -17.31 4.24
C PRO A 150 4.82 -16.43 4.06
N TYR A 151 4.87 -15.55 3.03
CA TYR A 151 3.77 -14.66 2.66
C TYR A 151 3.02 -15.14 1.43
N ASP A 152 1.70 -15.09 1.48
CA ASP A 152 0.84 -15.35 0.32
C ASP A 152 0.88 -14.18 -0.66
N ALA A 153 1.09 -12.95 -0.15
CA ALA A 153 1.28 -11.79 -0.99
C ALA A 153 2.27 -10.77 -0.36
N ILE A 154 3.02 -10.08 -1.23
CA ILE A 154 3.88 -8.96 -0.85
C ILE A 154 3.53 -7.75 -1.73
N MET A 155 3.24 -6.62 -1.10
CA MET A 155 3.01 -5.34 -1.78
C MET A 155 4.14 -4.37 -1.45
N VAL A 156 4.87 -3.89 -2.45
CA VAL A 156 5.97 -2.94 -2.27
C VAL A 156 5.55 -1.58 -2.80
N SER A 157 5.48 -0.59 -1.92
CA SER A 157 5.05 0.78 -2.21
C SER A 157 6.21 1.75 -2.47
N ALA A 158 7.37 1.22 -2.86
CA ALA A 158 8.58 1.96 -3.23
C ALA A 158 9.28 1.27 -4.41
N ALA A 159 9.97 2.05 -5.26
CA ALA A 159 10.59 1.54 -6.48
C ALA A 159 12.02 1.03 -6.23
N ALA A 160 12.33 -0.17 -6.70
CA ALA A 160 13.66 -0.76 -6.67
C ALA A 160 14.28 -0.79 -8.07
N ALA A 161 15.62 -0.81 -8.14
CA ALA A 161 16.31 -1.03 -9.41
C ALA A 161 16.11 -2.47 -9.91
N GLU A 162 16.07 -3.42 -9.00
CA GLU A 162 15.79 -4.84 -9.21
C GLU A 162 15.01 -5.42 -8.03
N VAL A 163 14.40 -6.58 -8.22
CA VAL A 163 13.62 -7.23 -7.17
C VAL A 163 14.54 -7.69 -6.03
N PRO A 164 14.31 -7.25 -4.78
CA PRO A 164 15.13 -7.68 -3.66
C PRO A 164 15.04 -9.20 -3.46
N PRO A 165 16.17 -9.96 -3.49
CA PRO A 165 16.16 -11.42 -3.34
C PRO A 165 15.56 -11.87 -2.00
N ALA A 166 15.74 -11.08 -0.94
CA ALA A 166 15.18 -11.37 0.38
C ALA A 166 13.64 -11.41 0.37
N LEU A 167 12.99 -10.55 -0.42
CA LEU A 167 11.53 -10.53 -0.55
C LEU A 167 11.03 -11.74 -1.35
N LEU A 168 11.75 -12.12 -2.42
CA LEU A 168 11.41 -13.33 -3.20
C LEU A 168 11.50 -14.60 -2.35
N ALA A 169 12.54 -14.71 -1.51
CA ALA A 169 12.76 -15.87 -0.65
C ALA A 169 11.68 -16.04 0.43
N GLN A 170 10.91 -14.99 0.71
CA GLN A 170 9.83 -14.99 1.71
C GLN A 170 8.44 -15.20 1.10
N LEU A 171 8.32 -15.33 -0.24
CA LEU A 171 7.05 -15.70 -0.88
C LEU A 171 6.75 -17.18 -0.71
N ALA A 172 5.50 -17.50 -0.39
CA ALA A 172 4.99 -18.86 -0.42
C ALA A 172 4.96 -19.43 -1.86
N GLU A 173 4.89 -20.74 -1.99
CA GLU A 173 4.54 -21.37 -3.27
C GLU A 173 3.12 -20.93 -3.68
N GLY A 174 2.94 -20.47 -4.92
CA GLY A 174 1.73 -19.82 -5.38
C GLY A 174 1.56 -18.37 -4.93
N GLY A 175 2.44 -17.87 -4.07
CA GLY A 175 2.47 -16.49 -3.58
C GLY A 175 2.76 -15.48 -4.70
N ARG A 176 2.37 -14.23 -4.46
CA ARG A 176 2.53 -13.16 -5.46
C ARG A 176 3.07 -11.89 -4.83
N MET A 177 3.90 -11.18 -5.58
CA MET A 177 4.44 -9.88 -5.19
C MET A 177 4.16 -8.85 -6.29
N ILE A 178 3.80 -7.64 -5.87
CA ILE A 178 3.75 -6.48 -6.76
C ILE A 178 4.74 -5.44 -6.30
N ILE A 179 5.58 -4.98 -7.23
CA ILE A 179 6.67 -4.06 -6.96
C ILE A 179 6.93 -3.15 -8.15
N PRO A 180 7.15 -1.83 -7.94
CA PRO A 180 7.66 -0.94 -8.97
C PRO A 180 9.15 -1.21 -9.21
N ILE A 181 9.53 -1.43 -10.47
CA ILE A 181 10.93 -1.68 -10.87
C ILE A 181 11.34 -0.68 -11.95
N GLY A 182 12.53 -0.16 -11.85
CA GLY A 182 13.16 0.70 -12.86
C GLY A 182 13.77 1.98 -12.29
N PRO A 183 14.48 2.75 -13.13
CA PRO A 183 15.04 4.04 -12.76
C PRO A 183 13.93 5.07 -12.48
N PRO A 184 14.24 6.19 -11.78
CA PRO A 184 13.24 7.18 -11.34
C PRO A 184 12.32 7.74 -12.43
N ASP A 185 12.75 7.74 -13.68
CA ASP A 185 12.04 8.27 -14.85
C ASP A 185 11.37 7.20 -15.72
N ALA A 186 11.58 5.91 -15.43
CA ALA A 186 11.05 4.80 -16.24
C ALA A 186 10.70 3.57 -15.39
N GLN A 187 9.83 3.75 -14.39
CA GLN A 187 9.37 2.66 -13.53
C GLN A 187 8.14 1.95 -14.10
N GLN A 188 8.10 0.64 -13.92
CA GLN A 188 6.94 -0.17 -14.25
C GLN A 188 6.59 -1.12 -13.11
N LEU A 189 5.31 -1.32 -12.86
CA LEU A 189 4.83 -2.34 -11.93
C LEU A 189 5.18 -3.73 -12.46
N GLN A 190 5.79 -4.54 -11.62
CA GLN A 190 6.08 -5.94 -11.89
C GLN A 190 5.22 -6.81 -10.96
N LEU A 191 4.40 -7.67 -11.54
CA LEU A 191 3.70 -8.71 -10.80
C LEU A 191 4.48 -10.01 -10.93
N ILE A 192 4.92 -10.56 -9.81
CA ILE A 192 5.67 -11.81 -9.70
C ILE A 192 4.76 -12.85 -9.05
N ARG A 193 4.76 -14.07 -9.59
CA ARG A 193 4.10 -15.24 -8.99
C ARG A 193 5.12 -16.34 -8.80
N MET A 194 5.14 -16.94 -7.62
CA MET A 194 6.00 -18.09 -7.34
C MET A 194 5.31 -19.36 -7.86
N ARG A 195 5.98 -20.12 -8.75
CA ARG A 195 5.48 -21.39 -9.29
C ARG A 195 6.59 -22.41 -9.40
N GLY A 196 6.42 -23.55 -8.73
CA GLY A 196 7.43 -24.61 -8.70
C GLY A 196 8.78 -24.13 -8.18
N GLY A 197 8.78 -23.22 -7.22
CA GLY A 197 9.99 -22.62 -6.65
C GLY A 197 10.67 -21.56 -7.53
N HIS A 198 10.04 -21.16 -8.66
CA HIS A 198 10.60 -20.16 -9.57
C HIS A 198 9.68 -18.93 -9.71
N PRO A 199 10.24 -17.71 -9.75
CA PRO A 199 9.45 -16.51 -9.98
C PRO A 199 9.08 -16.35 -11.46
N GLU A 200 7.79 -16.29 -11.75
CA GLU A 200 7.26 -15.88 -13.05
C GLU A 200 6.82 -14.42 -12.98
N THR A 201 7.24 -13.62 -13.96
CA THR A 201 7.04 -12.18 -13.93
C THR A 201 6.19 -11.71 -15.10
N THR A 202 5.28 -10.74 -14.83
CA THR A 202 4.54 -9.98 -15.84
C THR A 202 4.68 -8.49 -15.56
N TRP A 203 4.78 -7.69 -16.63
CA TRP A 203 4.75 -6.24 -16.53
C TRP A 203 3.32 -5.73 -16.49
N ARG A 204 3.12 -4.63 -15.76
CA ARG A 204 1.84 -3.96 -15.61
C ARG A 204 1.91 -2.51 -16.08
N GLU A 205 1.36 -1.59 -15.36
CA GLU A 205 1.23 -0.18 -15.70
C GLU A 205 2.54 0.59 -15.47
N THR A 206 2.80 1.60 -16.26
CA THR A 206 3.85 2.60 -15.98
C THR A 206 3.49 3.37 -14.73
N CYS A 207 4.45 3.60 -13.84
CA CYS A 207 4.21 4.20 -12.54
C CYS A 207 5.36 5.13 -12.11
N ARG A 208 5.14 5.85 -11.01
CA ARG A 208 6.17 6.63 -10.36
C ARG A 208 6.04 6.53 -8.84
N PHE A 209 7.04 5.93 -8.21
CA PHE A 209 7.15 5.75 -6.77
C PHE A 209 8.45 6.39 -6.26
N VAL A 210 8.46 6.68 -4.95
CA VAL A 210 9.68 7.00 -4.21
C VAL A 210 10.64 5.81 -4.24
N PRO A 211 11.97 6.02 -4.13
CA PRO A 211 12.92 4.92 -4.17
C PRO A 211 12.80 4.00 -2.94
N LEU A 212 12.94 2.69 -3.17
CA LEU A 212 13.17 1.72 -2.11
C LEU A 212 14.64 1.81 -1.69
N VAL A 213 14.88 2.29 -0.48
CA VAL A 213 16.23 2.57 0.05
C VAL A 213 16.54 1.63 1.19
N PRO A 214 17.67 0.88 1.15
CA PRO A 214 18.10 0.02 2.25
C PRO A 214 18.40 0.82 3.53
N GLY A 215 18.29 0.13 4.68
CA GLY A 215 18.56 0.68 6.00
C GLY A 215 17.44 1.54 6.56
N MET A 216 17.54 1.78 7.87
CA MET A 216 16.59 2.67 8.58
C MET A 216 16.76 4.11 8.12
N GLY A 217 15.62 4.83 8.03
CA GLY A 217 15.62 6.28 7.84
C GLY A 217 16.27 6.98 9.04
N LEU A 218 17.09 8.00 8.76
CA LEU A 218 17.65 8.84 9.84
C LEU A 218 16.49 9.49 10.61
N ARG A 219 16.57 9.51 11.95
CA ARG A 219 15.68 10.33 12.75
C ARG A 219 16.06 11.79 12.49
N SER A 220 15.15 12.57 11.94
CA SER A 220 15.29 14.03 11.80
C SER A 220 15.16 14.74 13.14
#